data_fa6d10ac26b652b7348319d5ba620394
#
_entry.id   fa6d10ac26b652b7348319d5ba620394
#
_cell.length_a   1.000
_cell.length_b   1.000
_cell.length_c   1.000
_cell.angle_alpha   90.00
_cell.angle_beta   90.00
_cell.angle_gamma   90.00
#
_symmetry.space_group_name_H-M   'P 1'
#
loop_
_entity.id
_entity.type
_entity.pdbx_description
1 polymer ?
#
loop_
_entity_poly.entity_id
_entity_poly.type
_entity_poly.pdbx_seq_one_letter_code
_entity_poly.pdbx_strand_id
1 'polypeptide(L)'
;MDIMYRSTRSESKPITASQAILRGFPEDGGLYVPTAVPSLDTGLEVLAAMDYKGVAYEVMRLLLTDYTDEELKACIESAYDSKFDTDEIVPLKKSGDAWYLELFHGPTIAFKDMALSILPYLMTTAAAKNGSGKEIVILTATSGDTGKAALAGFAGVKGTKIMVFYPKNGVSSIQERQMVTTVGANTRVIGINGNFDDAQTSVKNLFTDQALVSEMADHGMQFSSANSINIGRLTPQIVYYVFAYTRLLADGAIKAGDPVNFVVPTGNFGNILAAYYAKRMGLPIGKLICASNSNKVLFDFFETGEYDRNREFILTSSPSMDILISSNLERLIYHISGDSADRCAAFMKELKETGKYTITEEMRAQLSDFVSGYADEEQTAAEIREVFENDGYVIDPHTAVASSVYRRYRRETGDSTPSVIDSTASPFKFEGSVMKALGQDTSLPDLELADKLSEVAKVPVPKAVSDLRDAPVLHDIVCDRDDMKREVKRFLGL
;
A
#
# COMPACT_ATOMS: atom_id res chain seq x y z
N MET A 1 -0.90 -10.46 -26.55
CA MET A 1 -0.40 -11.67 -25.85
C MET A 1 -0.98 -11.60 -24.46
N ASP A 2 -1.63 -12.68 -23.99
CA ASP A 2 -2.22 -12.68 -22.66
C ASP A 2 -1.12 -12.71 -21.59
N ILE A 3 -1.18 -11.78 -20.65
CA ILE A 3 -0.29 -11.74 -19.51
C ILE A 3 -0.81 -12.73 -18.47
N MET A 4 -0.01 -13.75 -18.20
CA MET A 4 -0.27 -14.75 -17.18
C MET A 4 0.56 -14.44 -15.92
N TYR A 5 0.26 -15.12 -14.82
CA TYR A 5 0.92 -14.92 -13.53
C TYR A 5 1.49 -16.24 -13.02
N ARG A 6 2.72 -16.21 -12.51
CA ARG A 6 3.41 -17.36 -11.92
C ARG A 6 3.91 -17.07 -10.51
N SER A 7 4.26 -18.11 -9.77
CA SER A 7 4.89 -17.97 -8.46
C SER A 7 6.33 -17.49 -8.57
N THR A 8 6.77 -16.71 -7.59
CA THR A 8 8.19 -16.37 -7.40
C THR A 8 9.05 -17.52 -6.89
N ARG A 9 8.43 -18.62 -6.41
CA ARG A 9 9.16 -19.73 -5.74
C ARG A 9 9.05 -21.08 -6.39
N SER A 10 8.25 -21.22 -7.45
CA SER A 10 8.12 -22.49 -8.18
C SER A 10 7.82 -22.27 -9.66
N GLU A 11 8.22 -23.25 -10.48
CA GLU A 11 7.86 -23.34 -11.91
C GLU A 11 6.43 -23.88 -12.11
N SER A 12 5.50 -23.43 -11.26
CA SER A 12 4.09 -23.81 -11.37
C SER A 12 3.46 -23.29 -12.66
N LYS A 13 2.42 -23.98 -13.15
CA LYS A 13 1.68 -23.54 -14.34
C LYS A 13 1.15 -22.11 -14.13
N PRO A 14 1.41 -21.19 -15.06
CA PRO A 14 0.89 -19.84 -14.97
C PRO A 14 -0.65 -19.82 -14.98
N ILE A 15 -1.23 -18.87 -14.28
CA ILE A 15 -2.67 -18.64 -14.13
C ILE A 15 -3.04 -17.26 -14.66
N THR A 16 -4.33 -17.01 -14.88
CA THR A 16 -4.80 -15.69 -15.34
C THR A 16 -4.72 -14.64 -14.23
N ALA A 17 -4.81 -13.35 -14.58
CA ALA A 17 -4.83 -12.26 -13.60
C ALA A 17 -6.00 -12.40 -12.61
N SER A 18 -7.19 -12.72 -13.10
CA SER A 18 -8.37 -12.91 -12.24
C SER A 18 -8.18 -14.05 -11.25
N GLN A 19 -7.57 -15.17 -11.67
CA GLN A 19 -7.24 -16.28 -10.77
C GLN A 19 -6.21 -15.88 -9.72
N ALA A 20 -5.17 -15.13 -10.11
CA ALA A 20 -4.13 -14.66 -9.19
C ALA A 20 -4.69 -13.68 -8.14
N ILE A 21 -5.56 -12.75 -8.54
CA ILE A 21 -6.23 -11.79 -7.66
C ILE A 21 -7.15 -12.54 -6.67
N LEU A 22 -7.94 -13.49 -7.17
CA LEU A 22 -8.89 -14.22 -6.33
C LEU A 22 -8.19 -15.12 -5.30
N ARG A 23 -7.08 -15.78 -5.69
CA ARG A 23 -6.27 -16.61 -4.78
C ARG A 23 -5.47 -15.77 -3.79
N GLY A 24 -5.01 -14.59 -4.21
CA GLY A 24 -4.21 -13.66 -3.42
C GLY A 24 -2.71 -13.99 -3.40
N PHE A 25 -2.32 -15.24 -3.21
CA PHE A 25 -0.94 -15.73 -3.23
C PHE A 25 -0.88 -17.22 -3.62
N PRO A 26 0.29 -17.70 -4.13
CA PRO A 26 0.50 -19.11 -4.49
C PRO A 26 0.52 -20.04 -3.27
N GLU A 27 0.20 -21.33 -3.48
CA GLU A 27 0.20 -22.37 -2.43
C GLU A 27 1.60 -22.65 -1.85
N ASP A 28 2.67 -22.41 -2.64
CA ASP A 28 4.06 -22.58 -2.23
C ASP A 28 4.55 -21.47 -1.29
N GLY A 29 3.69 -20.49 -0.98
CA GLY A 29 3.99 -19.33 -0.14
C GLY A 29 4.80 -18.25 -0.83
N GLY A 30 5.01 -18.33 -2.14
CA GLY A 30 5.57 -17.29 -2.98
C GLY A 30 4.57 -16.17 -3.27
N LEU A 31 4.93 -15.30 -4.22
CA LEU A 31 4.11 -14.20 -4.68
C LEU A 31 3.83 -14.33 -6.18
N TYR A 32 2.66 -13.87 -6.64
CA TYR A 32 2.38 -13.81 -8.07
C TYR A 32 3.14 -12.65 -8.73
N VAL A 33 3.80 -12.95 -9.87
CA VAL A 33 4.42 -12.00 -10.78
C VAL A 33 3.90 -12.22 -12.19
N PRO A 34 3.79 -11.17 -13.03
CA PRO A 34 3.42 -11.34 -14.42
C PRO A 34 4.52 -12.09 -15.18
N THR A 35 4.13 -12.95 -16.13
CA THR A 35 5.07 -13.71 -16.98
C THR A 35 5.87 -12.82 -17.94
N ALA A 36 5.39 -11.62 -18.18
CA ALA A 36 6.08 -10.54 -18.89
C ALA A 36 5.55 -9.20 -18.41
N VAL A 37 6.40 -8.19 -18.37
CA VAL A 37 5.99 -6.81 -18.12
C VAL A 37 5.71 -6.16 -19.47
N PRO A 38 4.44 -5.81 -19.78
CA PRO A 38 4.08 -5.18 -21.04
C PRO A 38 4.63 -3.75 -21.12
N SER A 39 4.86 -3.25 -22.33
CA SER A 39 5.13 -1.83 -22.53
C SER A 39 3.84 -1.02 -22.59
N LEU A 40 3.88 0.25 -22.14
CA LEU A 40 2.80 1.21 -22.41
C LEU A 40 2.65 1.35 -23.93
N ASP A 41 1.45 1.15 -24.44
CA ASP A 41 1.13 1.19 -25.87
C ASP A 41 0.34 2.48 -26.24
N THR A 42 -0.08 3.25 -25.24
CA THR A 42 -0.68 4.58 -25.41
C THR A 42 0.39 5.65 -25.20
N GLY A 43 0.53 6.57 -26.15
CA GLY A 43 1.55 7.64 -26.08
C GLY A 43 1.37 8.54 -24.86
N LEU A 44 2.48 9.03 -24.31
CA LEU A 44 2.49 9.84 -23.07
C LEU A 44 1.67 11.13 -23.21
N GLU A 45 1.66 11.76 -24.38
CA GLU A 45 0.87 12.96 -24.66
C GLU A 45 -0.63 12.66 -24.69
N VAL A 46 -1.02 11.47 -25.14
CA VAL A 46 -2.41 11.01 -25.14
C VAL A 46 -2.85 10.74 -23.70
N LEU A 47 -2.02 10.05 -22.92
CA LEU A 47 -2.26 9.81 -21.50
C LEU A 47 -2.34 11.12 -20.70
N ALA A 48 -1.54 12.13 -21.08
CA ALA A 48 -1.56 13.46 -20.44
C ALA A 48 -2.87 14.24 -20.61
N ALA A 49 -3.66 13.89 -21.63
CA ALA A 49 -4.99 14.46 -21.86
C ALA A 49 -6.12 13.73 -21.12
N MET A 50 -5.81 12.61 -20.45
CA MET A 50 -6.80 11.79 -19.73
C MET A 50 -6.89 12.19 -18.26
N ASP A 51 -8.05 11.92 -17.66
CA ASP A 51 -8.22 11.91 -16.21
C ASP A 51 -7.60 10.66 -15.58
N TYR A 52 -7.66 10.58 -14.24
CA TYR A 52 -7.11 9.44 -13.51
C TYR A 52 -7.71 8.10 -13.95
N LYS A 53 -9.02 8.04 -14.18
CA LYS A 53 -9.73 6.81 -14.57
C LYS A 53 -9.33 6.35 -15.97
N GLY A 54 -9.13 7.28 -16.90
CA GLY A 54 -8.62 6.98 -18.23
C GLY A 54 -7.24 6.40 -18.19
N VAL A 55 -6.30 6.99 -17.43
CA VAL A 55 -4.96 6.45 -17.22
C VAL A 55 -5.02 5.10 -16.52
N ALA A 56 -5.90 4.92 -15.52
CA ALA A 56 -6.08 3.65 -14.82
C ALA A 56 -6.49 2.53 -15.78
N TYR A 57 -7.43 2.80 -16.68
CA TYR A 57 -7.84 1.83 -17.69
C TYR A 57 -6.67 1.47 -18.63
N GLU A 58 -5.96 2.46 -19.18
CA GLU A 58 -4.85 2.23 -20.12
C GLU A 58 -3.69 1.42 -19.50
N VAL A 59 -3.38 1.64 -18.23
CA VAL A 59 -2.33 0.89 -17.53
C VAL A 59 -2.80 -0.51 -17.13
N MET A 60 -3.98 -0.60 -16.53
CA MET A 60 -4.44 -1.87 -15.93
C MET A 60 -4.84 -2.90 -16.98
N ARG A 61 -5.38 -2.50 -18.14
CA ARG A 61 -5.74 -3.42 -19.23
C ARG A 61 -4.53 -4.20 -19.78
N LEU A 62 -3.35 -3.62 -19.69
CA LEU A 62 -2.11 -4.26 -20.13
C LEU A 62 -1.68 -5.41 -19.21
N LEU A 63 -2.07 -5.38 -17.95
CA LEU A 63 -1.70 -6.38 -16.95
C LEU A 63 -2.84 -7.33 -16.60
N LEU A 64 -4.08 -6.87 -16.67
CA LEU A 64 -5.29 -7.63 -16.34
C LEU A 64 -5.99 -8.11 -17.62
N THR A 65 -5.25 -8.80 -18.49
CA THR A 65 -5.66 -9.11 -19.87
C THR A 65 -6.84 -10.06 -20.00
N ASP A 66 -7.22 -10.76 -18.96
CA ASP A 66 -8.41 -11.61 -18.95
C ASP A 66 -9.68 -10.89 -18.44
N TYR A 67 -9.59 -9.62 -18.01
CA TYR A 67 -10.76 -8.76 -17.80
C TYR A 67 -11.20 -8.14 -19.12
N THR A 68 -12.52 -8.09 -19.39
CA THR A 68 -13.00 -7.32 -20.55
C THR A 68 -12.90 -5.82 -20.28
N ASP A 69 -13.00 -5.02 -21.33
CA ASP A 69 -12.98 -3.56 -21.23
C ASP A 69 -14.10 -3.06 -20.32
N GLU A 70 -15.32 -3.64 -20.46
CA GLU A 70 -16.49 -3.27 -19.68
C GLU A 70 -16.32 -3.64 -18.21
N GLU A 71 -15.78 -4.84 -17.92
CA GLU A 71 -15.52 -5.29 -16.55
C GLU A 71 -14.49 -4.38 -15.85
N LEU A 72 -13.40 -4.08 -16.54
CA LEU A 72 -12.33 -3.26 -15.96
C LEU A 72 -12.79 -1.81 -15.75
N LYS A 73 -13.48 -1.21 -16.72
CA LYS A 73 -14.06 0.13 -16.59
C LYS A 73 -15.07 0.19 -15.44
N ALA A 74 -15.94 -0.81 -15.30
CA ALA A 74 -16.89 -0.88 -14.18
C ALA A 74 -16.18 -0.96 -12.81
N CYS A 75 -15.08 -1.71 -12.70
CA CYS A 75 -14.26 -1.75 -11.49
C CYS A 75 -13.65 -0.37 -11.17
N ILE A 76 -13.08 0.30 -12.17
CA ILE A 76 -12.45 1.61 -12.04
C ILE A 76 -13.48 2.67 -11.61
N GLU A 77 -14.64 2.74 -12.28
CA GLU A 77 -15.70 3.69 -11.97
C GLU A 77 -16.26 3.49 -10.55
N SER A 78 -16.40 2.23 -10.10
CA SER A 78 -16.88 1.92 -8.76
C SER A 78 -15.85 2.22 -7.66
N ALA A 79 -14.56 2.24 -8.01
CA ALA A 79 -13.47 2.47 -7.08
C ALA A 79 -13.15 3.94 -6.87
N TYR A 80 -13.01 4.69 -7.95
CA TYR A 80 -12.54 6.07 -7.96
C TYR A 80 -13.70 7.04 -8.21
N ASP A 81 -14.58 7.14 -7.24
CA ASP A 81 -15.79 7.95 -7.24
C ASP A 81 -15.73 9.06 -6.17
N SER A 82 -16.86 9.59 -5.79
CA SER A 82 -17.01 10.63 -4.75
C SER A 82 -16.54 10.23 -3.34
N LYS A 83 -15.99 9.03 -3.16
CA LYS A 83 -15.27 8.64 -1.93
C LYS A 83 -13.92 9.37 -1.81
N PHE A 84 -13.36 9.83 -2.91
CA PHE A 84 -12.20 10.70 -2.91
C PHE A 84 -12.65 12.16 -2.80
N ASP A 85 -11.95 12.95 -2.01
CA ASP A 85 -12.33 14.34 -1.72
C ASP A 85 -11.81 15.35 -2.77
N THR A 86 -11.21 14.85 -3.86
CA THR A 86 -10.78 15.63 -5.02
C THR A 86 -11.05 14.89 -6.33
N ASP A 87 -11.45 15.63 -7.36
CA ASP A 87 -11.72 15.08 -8.71
C ASP A 87 -10.45 14.58 -9.40
N GLU A 88 -9.27 15.10 -9.03
CA GLU A 88 -7.99 14.65 -9.57
C GLU A 88 -7.55 13.29 -9.02
N ILE A 89 -8.19 12.79 -7.95
CA ILE A 89 -7.89 11.57 -7.22
C ILE A 89 -6.51 11.61 -6.54
N VAL A 90 -5.45 11.98 -7.26
CA VAL A 90 -4.06 12.07 -6.76
C VAL A 90 -3.40 13.36 -7.29
N PRO A 91 -3.71 14.52 -6.72
CA PRO A 91 -3.13 15.78 -7.15
C PRO A 91 -1.62 15.85 -6.90
N LEU A 92 -0.94 16.64 -7.73
CA LEU A 92 0.47 16.98 -7.56
C LEU A 92 0.60 18.38 -6.94
N LYS A 93 1.25 18.46 -5.79
CA LYS A 93 1.52 19.71 -5.08
C LYS A 93 2.99 20.08 -5.19
N LYS A 94 3.32 21.19 -5.83
CA LYS A 94 4.70 21.70 -5.85
C LYS A 94 5.02 22.37 -4.53
N SER A 95 6.12 21.96 -3.89
CA SER A 95 6.71 22.62 -2.72
C SER A 95 8.22 22.57 -2.83
N GLY A 96 8.87 23.73 -2.71
CA GLY A 96 10.29 23.84 -2.97
C GLY A 96 10.71 23.33 -4.35
N ASP A 97 11.68 22.45 -4.36
CA ASP A 97 12.29 21.87 -5.57
C ASP A 97 11.64 20.58 -6.06
N ALA A 98 10.64 20.05 -5.33
CA ALA A 98 9.99 18.79 -5.64
C ALA A 98 8.47 18.95 -5.85
N TRP A 99 7.87 17.91 -6.42
CA TRP A 99 6.42 17.73 -6.43
C TRP A 99 6.07 16.64 -5.42
N TYR A 100 4.99 16.87 -4.66
CA TYR A 100 4.41 15.91 -3.73
C TYR A 100 3.17 15.30 -4.38
N LEU A 101 3.19 13.99 -4.59
CA LEU A 101 2.05 13.24 -5.10
C LEU A 101 1.15 12.87 -3.92
N GLU A 102 0.05 13.59 -3.77
CA GLU A 102 -0.86 13.42 -2.64
C GLU A 102 -1.74 12.18 -2.83
N LEU A 103 -1.34 11.06 -2.26
CA LEU A 103 -2.00 9.75 -2.36
C LEU A 103 -3.05 9.52 -1.25
N PHE A 104 -3.46 10.57 -0.55
CA PHE A 104 -4.23 10.49 0.69
C PHE A 104 -5.63 11.10 0.61
N HIS A 105 -6.18 11.29 -0.57
CA HIS A 105 -7.51 11.87 -0.79
C HIS A 105 -8.66 10.86 -0.72
N GLY A 106 -8.36 9.61 -0.44
CA GLY A 106 -9.34 8.53 -0.31
C GLY A 106 -9.99 8.47 1.09
N PRO A 107 -10.92 7.52 1.29
CA PRO A 107 -11.78 7.44 2.47
C PRO A 107 -11.04 7.19 3.79
N THR A 108 -9.78 6.78 3.76
CA THR A 108 -8.97 6.57 4.96
C THR A 108 -7.75 7.46 5.04
N ILE A 109 -7.68 8.44 4.14
CA ILE A 109 -6.64 9.46 4.04
C ILE A 109 -5.20 8.88 4.04
N ALA A 110 -5.01 7.78 3.31
CA ALA A 110 -3.72 7.14 3.08
C ALA A 110 -3.67 6.45 1.70
N PHE A 111 -2.46 6.30 1.13
CA PHE A 111 -2.23 5.71 -0.20
C PHE A 111 -2.83 4.31 -0.39
N LYS A 112 -3.07 3.59 0.71
CA LYS A 112 -3.64 2.24 0.68
C LYS A 112 -5.05 2.23 0.05
N ASP A 113 -5.75 3.36 0.10
CA ASP A 113 -7.05 3.54 -0.52
C ASP A 113 -6.99 3.37 -2.05
N MET A 114 -5.88 3.77 -2.68
CA MET A 114 -5.70 3.67 -4.13
C MET A 114 -5.88 2.25 -4.65
N ALA A 115 -5.42 1.26 -3.88
CA ALA A 115 -5.55 -0.14 -4.27
C ALA A 115 -6.72 -0.85 -3.56
N LEU A 116 -7.04 -0.48 -2.33
CA LEU A 116 -8.11 -1.16 -1.57
C LEU A 116 -9.51 -0.70 -1.98
N SER A 117 -9.67 0.47 -2.60
CA SER A 117 -10.96 0.88 -3.18
C SER A 117 -11.35 0.06 -4.41
N ILE A 118 -10.38 -0.40 -5.22
CA ILE A 118 -10.68 -1.19 -6.43
C ILE A 118 -10.64 -2.70 -6.20
N LEU A 119 -9.84 -3.18 -5.24
CA LEU A 119 -9.62 -4.60 -5.02
C LEU A 119 -10.91 -5.43 -4.86
N PRO A 120 -11.92 -5.00 -4.08
CA PRO A 120 -13.16 -5.79 -3.94
C PRO A 120 -13.90 -5.97 -5.26
N TYR A 121 -13.90 -4.98 -6.14
CA TYR A 121 -14.52 -5.06 -7.46
C TYR A 121 -13.74 -5.99 -8.39
N LEU A 122 -12.42 -5.92 -8.38
CA LEU A 122 -11.57 -6.87 -9.10
C LEU A 122 -11.81 -8.30 -8.61
N MET A 123 -11.90 -8.52 -7.30
CA MET A 123 -12.14 -9.84 -6.72
C MET A 123 -13.53 -10.39 -7.08
N THR A 124 -14.58 -9.60 -6.98
CA THR A 124 -15.94 -10.06 -7.29
C THR A 124 -16.11 -10.37 -8.78
N THR A 125 -15.51 -9.55 -9.66
CA THR A 125 -15.43 -9.84 -11.09
C THR A 125 -14.63 -11.11 -11.34
N ALA A 126 -13.49 -11.30 -10.68
CA ALA A 126 -12.68 -12.51 -10.77
C ALA A 126 -13.45 -13.75 -10.33
N ALA A 127 -14.21 -13.68 -9.24
CA ALA A 127 -15.05 -14.79 -8.77
C ALA A 127 -16.12 -15.19 -9.80
N ALA A 128 -16.79 -14.20 -10.39
CA ALA A 128 -17.79 -14.44 -11.44
C ALA A 128 -17.16 -15.08 -12.68
N LYS A 129 -16.01 -14.57 -13.16
CA LYS A 129 -15.29 -15.10 -14.33
C LYS A 129 -14.82 -16.54 -14.14
N ASN A 130 -14.37 -16.88 -12.94
CA ASN A 130 -13.86 -18.21 -12.65
C ASN A 130 -14.97 -19.18 -12.20
N GLY A 131 -16.24 -18.79 -12.30
CA GLY A 131 -17.38 -19.63 -11.93
C GLY A 131 -17.39 -20.04 -10.46
N SER A 132 -16.73 -19.26 -9.59
CA SER A 132 -16.62 -19.60 -8.17
C SER A 132 -18.00 -19.66 -7.49
N GLY A 133 -18.91 -18.74 -7.83
CA GLY A 133 -20.22 -18.60 -7.18
C GLY A 133 -20.16 -18.41 -5.67
N LYS A 134 -18.95 -18.33 -5.09
CA LYS A 134 -18.70 -18.23 -3.65
C LYS A 134 -18.55 -16.81 -3.19
N GLU A 135 -19.07 -16.51 -2.00
CA GLU A 135 -18.82 -15.24 -1.33
C GLU A 135 -17.36 -15.17 -0.84
N ILE A 136 -16.72 -14.05 -1.08
CA ILE A 136 -15.31 -13.84 -0.71
C ILE A 136 -15.24 -13.36 0.74
N VAL A 137 -14.50 -14.07 1.57
CA VAL A 137 -14.27 -13.72 2.98
C VAL A 137 -12.85 -13.22 3.15
N ILE A 138 -12.70 -11.99 3.63
CA ILE A 138 -11.44 -11.37 3.99
C ILE A 138 -11.29 -11.39 5.50
N LEU A 139 -10.21 -12.01 5.99
CA LEU A 139 -9.77 -11.85 7.36
C LEU A 139 -8.47 -11.06 7.37
N THR A 140 -8.36 -10.09 8.25
CA THR A 140 -7.11 -9.33 8.39
C THR A 140 -6.85 -9.00 9.85
N ALA A 141 -5.58 -9.08 10.25
CA ALA A 141 -5.08 -8.46 11.46
C ALA A 141 -4.43 -7.13 11.09
N THR A 142 -4.62 -6.12 11.91
CA THR A 142 -4.09 -4.78 11.63
C THR A 142 -3.51 -4.13 12.88
N SER A 143 -2.45 -3.36 12.68
CA SER A 143 -1.95 -2.37 13.65
C SER A 143 -2.51 -0.96 13.38
N GLY A 144 -3.51 -0.82 12.49
CA GLY A 144 -4.21 0.43 12.18
C GLY A 144 -4.59 0.57 10.70
N ASP A 145 -3.71 1.10 9.87
CA ASP A 145 -4.01 1.62 8.52
C ASP A 145 -4.56 0.61 7.52
N THR A 146 -3.94 -0.56 7.41
CA THR A 146 -4.34 -1.55 6.37
C THR A 146 -5.73 -2.10 6.62
N GLY A 147 -6.05 -2.44 7.88
CA GLY A 147 -7.37 -2.94 8.24
C GLY A 147 -8.47 -1.92 8.00
N LYS A 148 -8.20 -0.66 8.37
CA LYS A 148 -9.14 0.45 8.11
C LYS A 148 -9.39 0.63 6.61
N ALA A 149 -8.35 0.72 5.80
CA ALA A 149 -8.49 0.89 4.35
C ALA A 149 -9.20 -0.32 3.70
N ALA A 150 -8.92 -1.54 4.17
CA ALA A 150 -9.65 -2.72 3.72
C ALA A 150 -11.13 -2.68 4.11
N LEU A 151 -11.45 -2.29 5.36
CA LEU A 151 -12.84 -2.11 5.78
C LEU A 151 -13.57 -1.10 4.88
N ALA A 152 -12.98 0.07 4.65
CA ALA A 152 -13.58 1.11 3.82
C ALA A 152 -13.78 0.66 2.37
N GLY A 153 -12.82 -0.07 1.80
CA GLY A 153 -12.91 -0.58 0.42
C GLY A 153 -13.97 -1.69 0.24
N PHE A 154 -14.09 -2.59 1.22
CA PHE A 154 -15.01 -3.74 1.14
C PHE A 154 -16.41 -3.45 1.69
N ALA A 155 -16.60 -2.37 2.46
CA ALA A 155 -17.89 -2.04 3.06
C ALA A 155 -18.99 -1.88 2.00
N GLY A 156 -20.08 -2.65 2.15
CA GLY A 156 -21.23 -2.63 1.24
C GLY A 156 -21.01 -3.30 -0.12
N VAL A 157 -19.83 -3.84 -0.43
CA VAL A 157 -19.59 -4.53 -1.70
C VAL A 157 -20.21 -5.93 -1.66
N LYS A 158 -21.18 -6.16 -2.53
CA LYS A 158 -21.91 -7.44 -2.63
C LYS A 158 -20.97 -8.59 -3.00
N GLY A 159 -21.22 -9.78 -2.42
CA GLY A 159 -20.39 -10.97 -2.65
C GLY A 159 -19.09 -10.98 -1.84
N THR A 160 -18.94 -10.06 -0.89
CA THR A 160 -17.80 -10.02 0.02
C THR A 160 -18.22 -9.92 1.47
N LYS A 161 -17.40 -10.48 2.37
CA LYS A 161 -17.44 -10.25 3.81
C LYS A 161 -16.03 -9.89 4.29
N ILE A 162 -15.93 -8.96 5.20
CA ILE A 162 -14.64 -8.59 5.80
C ILE A 162 -14.72 -8.56 7.32
N MET A 163 -13.73 -9.19 7.96
CA MET A 163 -13.51 -9.13 9.39
C MET A 163 -12.10 -8.67 9.69
N VAL A 164 -12.00 -7.66 10.56
CA VAL A 164 -10.74 -7.07 11.00
C VAL A 164 -10.54 -7.31 12.49
N PHE A 165 -9.39 -7.86 12.84
CA PHE A 165 -8.91 -7.99 14.21
C PHE A 165 -7.83 -6.97 14.50
N TYR A 166 -7.92 -6.29 15.64
CA TYR A 166 -6.92 -5.32 16.07
C TYR A 166 -6.62 -5.47 17.56
N PRO A 167 -5.39 -5.20 18.03
CA PRO A 167 -5.07 -5.19 19.45
C PRO A 167 -5.79 -4.00 20.12
N LYS A 168 -6.64 -4.27 21.10
CA LYS A 168 -7.53 -3.28 21.74
C LYS A 168 -6.81 -2.03 22.25
N ASN A 169 -5.56 -2.17 22.69
CA ASN A 169 -4.73 -1.08 23.21
C ASN A 169 -3.48 -0.83 22.36
N GLY A 170 -3.49 -1.30 21.10
CA GLY A 170 -2.31 -1.25 20.21
C GLY A 170 -2.49 -0.40 18.95
N VAL A 171 -3.54 0.43 18.89
CA VAL A 171 -3.82 1.37 17.80
C VAL A 171 -4.15 2.75 18.37
N SER A 172 -3.99 3.83 17.58
CA SER A 172 -4.39 5.17 18.03
C SER A 172 -5.91 5.28 18.19
N SER A 173 -6.37 6.27 18.97
CA SER A 173 -7.79 6.50 19.21
C SER A 173 -8.55 6.81 17.91
N ILE A 174 -7.96 7.60 17.02
CA ILE A 174 -8.53 7.87 15.68
C ILE A 174 -8.60 6.59 14.86
N GLN A 175 -7.55 5.80 14.81
CA GLN A 175 -7.55 4.54 14.06
C GLN A 175 -8.60 3.55 14.60
N GLU A 176 -8.70 3.40 15.93
CA GLU A 176 -9.73 2.57 16.54
C GLU A 176 -11.12 3.10 16.18
N ARG A 177 -11.35 4.39 16.40
CA ARG A 177 -12.66 5.01 16.12
C ARG A 177 -13.05 4.85 14.65
N GLN A 178 -12.13 5.08 13.73
CA GLN A 178 -12.35 4.83 12.32
C GLN A 178 -12.79 3.39 12.01
N MET A 179 -12.27 2.39 12.70
CA MET A 179 -12.65 0.98 12.49
C MET A 179 -14.00 0.67 13.13
N VAL A 180 -14.18 1.02 14.41
CA VAL A 180 -15.39 0.63 15.16
C VAL A 180 -16.66 1.36 14.73
N THR A 181 -16.54 2.45 13.99
CA THR A 181 -17.66 3.22 13.41
C THR A 181 -17.95 2.86 11.95
N THR A 182 -17.21 1.90 11.35
CA THR A 182 -17.40 1.52 9.94
C THR A 182 -18.80 0.95 9.71
N VAL A 183 -19.53 1.55 8.76
CA VAL A 183 -20.87 1.12 8.37
C VAL A 183 -20.77 0.08 7.24
N GLY A 184 -21.44 -1.06 7.41
CA GLY A 184 -21.52 -2.10 6.37
C GLY A 184 -22.09 -3.40 6.94
N ALA A 185 -23.16 -3.95 6.33
CA ALA A 185 -23.73 -5.21 6.77
C ALA A 185 -22.78 -6.42 6.58
N ASN A 186 -21.78 -6.26 5.70
CA ASN A 186 -20.76 -7.25 5.37
C ASN A 186 -19.44 -7.00 6.12
N THR A 187 -19.41 -6.10 7.10
CA THR A 187 -18.20 -5.75 7.87
C THR A 187 -18.29 -6.21 9.32
N ARG A 188 -17.16 -6.60 9.91
CA ARG A 188 -17.03 -6.88 11.33
C ARG A 188 -15.65 -6.43 11.82
N VAL A 189 -15.63 -5.74 12.96
CA VAL A 189 -14.38 -5.35 13.64
C VAL A 189 -14.39 -5.94 15.04
N ILE A 190 -13.28 -6.53 15.46
CA ILE A 190 -13.13 -7.17 16.76
C ILE A 190 -11.81 -6.76 17.38
N GLY A 191 -11.86 -6.18 18.57
CA GLY A 191 -10.70 -5.98 19.41
C GLY A 191 -10.24 -7.30 20.01
N ILE A 192 -8.94 -7.51 20.13
CA ILE A 192 -8.39 -8.66 20.84
C ILE A 192 -7.63 -8.26 22.09
N ASN A 193 -7.72 -9.11 23.14
CA ASN A 193 -6.87 -9.05 24.31
C ASN A 193 -5.52 -9.71 23.95
N GLY A 194 -4.60 -8.93 23.40
CA GLY A 194 -3.30 -9.39 22.90
C GLY A 194 -2.61 -8.29 22.09
N ASN A 195 -1.48 -8.64 21.50
CA ASN A 195 -0.74 -7.74 20.61
C ASN A 195 -1.01 -8.02 19.12
N PHE A 196 -0.36 -7.27 18.25
CA PHE A 196 -0.52 -7.43 16.81
C PHE A 196 -0.06 -8.79 16.28
N ASP A 197 1.03 -9.35 16.86
CA ASP A 197 1.56 -10.65 16.44
C ASP A 197 0.62 -11.79 16.82
N ASP A 198 -0.07 -11.68 17.97
CA ASP A 198 -1.13 -12.61 18.38
C ASP A 198 -2.28 -12.62 17.37
N ALA A 199 -2.76 -11.43 16.98
CA ALA A 199 -3.81 -11.28 15.98
C ALA A 199 -3.39 -11.87 14.63
N GLN A 200 -2.19 -11.53 14.15
CA GLN A 200 -1.66 -11.97 12.86
C GLN A 200 -1.47 -13.49 12.82
N THR A 201 -0.91 -14.06 13.89
CA THR A 201 -0.70 -15.51 13.99
C THR A 201 -2.03 -16.25 13.98
N SER A 202 -3.01 -15.77 14.73
CA SER A 202 -4.35 -16.37 14.77
C SER A 202 -5.07 -16.31 13.43
N VAL A 203 -5.00 -15.16 12.73
CA VAL A 203 -5.55 -15.04 11.37
C VAL A 203 -4.89 -16.03 10.41
N LYS A 204 -3.55 -16.18 10.45
CA LYS A 204 -2.84 -17.18 9.64
C LYS A 204 -3.30 -18.62 9.92
N ASN A 205 -3.50 -18.95 11.20
CA ASN A 205 -4.00 -20.27 11.60
C ASN A 205 -5.41 -20.52 11.06
N LEU A 206 -6.29 -19.52 11.09
CA LEU A 206 -7.64 -19.63 10.54
C LEU A 206 -7.65 -19.88 9.02
N PHE A 207 -6.75 -19.26 8.27
CA PHE A 207 -6.61 -19.52 6.83
C PHE A 207 -6.19 -20.96 6.51
N THR A 208 -5.48 -21.62 7.40
CA THR A 208 -4.98 -22.98 7.23
C THR A 208 -5.80 -24.04 7.95
N ASP A 209 -6.86 -23.66 8.67
CA ASP A 209 -7.77 -24.55 9.37
C ASP A 209 -8.67 -25.28 8.38
N GLN A 210 -8.30 -26.51 8.02
CA GLN A 210 -9.01 -27.29 7.00
C GLN A 210 -10.49 -27.54 7.34
N ALA A 211 -10.83 -27.67 8.62
CA ALA A 211 -12.22 -27.87 9.04
C ALA A 211 -13.05 -26.61 8.78
N LEU A 212 -12.52 -25.43 9.12
CA LEU A 212 -13.17 -24.16 8.84
C LEU A 212 -13.28 -23.89 7.33
N VAL A 213 -12.22 -24.14 6.58
CA VAL A 213 -12.18 -23.95 5.11
C VAL A 213 -13.22 -24.84 4.43
N SER A 214 -13.35 -26.13 4.85
CA SER A 214 -14.35 -27.05 4.30
C SER A 214 -15.77 -26.59 4.64
N GLU A 215 -16.04 -26.24 5.90
CA GLU A 215 -17.33 -25.76 6.36
C GLU A 215 -17.77 -24.48 5.61
N MET A 216 -16.84 -23.54 5.40
CA MET A 216 -17.09 -22.35 4.58
C MET A 216 -17.43 -22.70 3.13
N ALA A 217 -16.69 -23.65 2.55
CA ALA A 217 -16.92 -24.09 1.17
C ALA A 217 -18.32 -24.72 1.00
N ASP A 218 -18.78 -25.51 1.97
CA ASP A 218 -20.12 -26.11 1.99
C ASP A 218 -21.23 -25.05 2.09
N HIS A 219 -20.92 -23.89 2.68
CA HIS A 219 -21.82 -22.72 2.77
C HIS A 219 -21.61 -21.69 1.65
N GLY A 220 -20.92 -22.05 0.57
CA GLY A 220 -20.71 -21.15 -0.57
C GLY A 220 -19.78 -19.99 -0.30
N MET A 221 -18.81 -20.14 0.60
CA MET A 221 -17.82 -19.10 0.96
C MET A 221 -16.40 -19.58 0.69
N GLN A 222 -15.48 -18.63 0.49
CA GLN A 222 -14.04 -18.90 0.38
C GLN A 222 -13.21 -17.76 0.94
N PHE A 223 -12.08 -18.10 1.53
CA PHE A 223 -11.10 -17.08 1.92
C PHE A 223 -10.39 -16.47 0.71
N SER A 224 -10.05 -15.20 0.84
CA SER A 224 -9.07 -14.50 -0.01
C SER A 224 -8.28 -13.49 0.81
N SER A 225 -7.24 -12.91 0.21
CA SER A 225 -6.32 -12.00 0.90
C SER A 225 -6.38 -10.60 0.33
N ALA A 226 -6.61 -9.61 1.18
CA ALA A 226 -6.48 -8.19 0.87
C ALA A 226 -5.11 -7.61 1.27
N ASN A 227 -4.12 -8.45 1.58
CA ASN A 227 -2.77 -8.03 1.97
C ASN A 227 -2.01 -7.38 0.80
N SER A 228 -0.94 -6.63 1.10
CA SER A 228 -0.11 -5.96 0.10
C SER A 228 0.56 -6.91 -0.91
N ILE A 229 0.61 -8.21 -0.58
CA ILE A 229 1.16 -9.26 -1.45
C ILE A 229 0.22 -9.67 -2.59
N ASN A 230 -1.09 -9.35 -2.50
CA ASN A 230 -2.02 -9.63 -3.59
C ASN A 230 -1.68 -8.76 -4.80
N ILE A 231 -1.59 -9.39 -5.99
CA ILE A 231 -1.27 -8.66 -7.24
C ILE A 231 -2.35 -7.61 -7.58
N GLY A 232 -3.60 -7.84 -7.19
CA GLY A 232 -4.69 -6.87 -7.32
C GLY A 232 -4.52 -5.61 -6.46
N ARG A 233 -3.55 -5.61 -5.52
CA ARG A 233 -3.12 -4.41 -4.81
C ARG A 233 -1.92 -3.74 -5.44
N LEU A 234 -1.06 -4.50 -6.11
CA LEU A 234 0.13 -3.95 -6.76
C LEU A 234 -0.22 -3.23 -8.07
N THR A 235 -1.04 -3.86 -8.91
CA THR A 235 -1.37 -3.34 -10.25
C THR A 235 -1.98 -1.93 -10.22
N PRO A 236 -2.96 -1.59 -9.36
CA PRO A 236 -3.52 -0.24 -9.30
C PRO A 236 -2.50 0.83 -8.85
N GLN A 237 -1.43 0.44 -8.17
CA GLN A 237 -0.40 1.38 -7.74
C GLN A 237 0.52 1.81 -8.88
N ILE A 238 0.61 1.07 -9.97
CA ILE A 238 1.37 1.48 -11.16
C ILE A 238 0.73 2.72 -11.79
N VAL A 239 -0.58 2.84 -11.68
CA VAL A 239 -1.38 3.90 -12.30
C VAL A 239 -0.94 5.29 -11.87
N TYR A 240 -0.80 5.53 -10.57
CA TYR A 240 -0.51 6.88 -10.09
C TYR A 240 0.91 7.36 -10.43
N TYR A 241 1.85 6.47 -10.70
CA TYR A 241 3.17 6.84 -11.24
C TYR A 241 3.08 7.32 -12.68
N VAL A 242 2.31 6.61 -13.51
CA VAL A 242 2.05 7.03 -14.89
C VAL A 242 1.27 8.35 -14.88
N PHE A 243 0.25 8.46 -14.04
CA PHE A 243 -0.54 9.69 -13.91
C PHE A 243 0.30 10.88 -13.43
N ALA A 244 1.15 10.72 -12.41
CA ALA A 244 2.04 11.77 -11.94
C ALA A 244 2.97 12.28 -13.06
N TYR A 245 3.59 11.37 -13.80
CA TYR A 245 4.42 11.74 -14.94
C TYR A 245 3.63 12.52 -15.98
N THR A 246 2.45 12.05 -16.33
CA THR A 246 1.61 12.71 -17.36
C THR A 246 1.05 14.06 -16.91
N ARG A 247 0.84 14.27 -15.59
CA ARG A 247 0.50 15.61 -15.05
C ARG A 247 1.67 16.58 -15.19
N LEU A 248 2.90 16.16 -14.83
CA LEU A 248 4.09 16.99 -15.05
C LEU A 248 4.25 17.37 -16.52
N LEU A 249 3.95 16.45 -17.44
CA LEU A 249 3.98 16.68 -18.87
C LEU A 249 2.89 17.69 -19.31
N ALA A 250 1.65 17.49 -18.84
CA ALA A 250 0.51 18.38 -19.15
C ALA A 250 0.74 19.81 -18.65
N ASP A 251 1.37 19.96 -17.48
CA ASP A 251 1.69 21.26 -16.86
C ASP A 251 2.93 21.91 -17.50
N GLY A 252 3.59 21.25 -18.45
CA GLY A 252 4.80 21.74 -19.10
C GLY A 252 6.03 21.80 -18.20
N ALA A 253 6.00 21.10 -17.06
CA ALA A 253 7.13 20.99 -16.13
C ALA A 253 8.26 20.10 -16.69
N ILE A 254 7.91 19.17 -17.56
CA ILE A 254 8.82 18.27 -18.30
C ILE A 254 8.36 18.15 -19.76
N LYS A 255 9.22 17.59 -20.61
CA LYS A 255 8.88 17.14 -21.96
C LYS A 255 8.73 15.61 -21.99
N ALA A 256 8.00 15.10 -22.98
CA ALA A 256 7.87 13.67 -23.17
C ALA A 256 9.27 13.03 -23.36
N GLY A 257 9.57 12.01 -22.54
CA GLY A 257 10.86 11.34 -22.51
C GLY A 257 11.87 11.91 -21.52
N ASP A 258 11.65 13.08 -20.92
CA ASP A 258 12.50 13.57 -19.85
C ASP A 258 12.41 12.64 -18.63
N PRO A 259 13.53 12.31 -17.97
CA PRO A 259 13.49 11.45 -16.78
C PRO A 259 12.86 12.19 -15.58
N VAL A 260 12.13 11.42 -14.75
CA VAL A 260 11.59 11.88 -13.47
C VAL A 260 12.02 10.90 -12.38
N ASN A 261 12.56 11.41 -11.27
CA ASN A 261 12.86 10.59 -10.11
C ASN A 261 11.60 10.44 -9.24
N PHE A 262 11.42 9.26 -8.64
CA PHE A 262 10.38 9.04 -7.63
C PHE A 262 10.99 8.68 -6.29
N VAL A 263 10.54 9.37 -5.24
CA VAL A 263 11.01 9.20 -3.86
C VAL A 263 9.88 8.58 -3.04
N VAL A 264 10.09 7.39 -2.56
CA VAL A 264 9.01 6.57 -1.99
C VAL A 264 9.30 6.21 -0.54
N PRO A 265 8.48 6.67 0.42
CA PRO A 265 8.56 6.18 1.80
C PRO A 265 8.18 4.70 1.80
N THR A 266 9.12 3.83 2.18
CA THR A 266 9.04 2.42 1.85
C THR A 266 9.02 1.53 3.10
N GLY A 267 7.95 0.73 3.22
CA GLY A 267 7.82 -0.38 4.16
C GLY A 267 7.81 -1.73 3.43
N ASN A 268 6.62 -2.28 3.15
CA ASN A 268 6.43 -3.57 2.49
C ASN A 268 6.81 -3.63 0.99
N PHE A 269 7.49 -2.63 0.49
CA PHE A 269 8.03 -2.53 -0.88
C PHE A 269 6.98 -2.51 -2.02
N GLY A 270 5.70 -2.60 -1.74
CA GLY A 270 4.64 -2.62 -2.77
C GLY A 270 4.59 -1.35 -3.59
N ASN A 271 4.67 -0.20 -2.94
CA ASN A 271 4.59 1.11 -3.56
C ASN A 271 5.77 1.34 -4.54
N ILE A 272 7.00 1.27 -4.07
CA ILE A 272 8.18 1.49 -4.93
C ILE A 272 8.33 0.40 -6.01
N LEU A 273 7.87 -0.83 -5.75
CA LEU A 273 7.83 -1.88 -6.75
C LEU A 273 6.85 -1.54 -7.89
N ALA A 274 5.74 -0.86 -7.60
CA ALA A 274 4.83 -0.39 -8.64
C ALA A 274 5.50 0.67 -9.53
N ALA A 275 6.32 1.56 -8.97
CA ALA A 275 7.16 2.48 -9.75
C ALA A 275 8.19 1.72 -10.61
N TYR A 276 8.80 0.66 -10.06
CA TYR A 276 9.70 -0.20 -10.83
C TYR A 276 8.99 -0.88 -12.01
N TYR A 277 7.75 -1.35 -11.83
CA TYR A 277 6.96 -1.86 -12.95
C TYR A 277 6.62 -0.77 -13.96
N ALA A 278 6.23 0.44 -13.52
CA ALA A 278 5.99 1.57 -14.42
C ALA A 278 7.23 1.87 -15.28
N LYS A 279 8.43 1.87 -14.67
CA LYS A 279 9.71 2.02 -15.40
C LYS A 279 9.91 0.89 -16.42
N ARG A 280 9.68 -0.35 -16.04
CA ARG A 280 9.76 -1.50 -16.95
C ARG A 280 8.72 -1.48 -18.06
N MET A 281 7.57 -0.84 -17.83
CA MET A 281 6.56 -0.58 -18.86
C MET A 281 6.94 0.57 -19.82
N GLY A 282 8.09 1.20 -19.60
CA GLY A 282 8.63 2.25 -20.50
C GLY A 282 8.37 3.68 -20.03
N LEU A 283 7.82 3.88 -18.81
CA LEU A 283 7.73 5.22 -18.25
C LEU A 283 9.15 5.79 -18.00
N PRO A 284 9.47 7.02 -18.46
CA PRO A 284 10.80 7.59 -18.30
C PRO A 284 11.11 7.94 -16.83
N ILE A 285 11.37 6.94 -16.01
CA ILE A 285 11.78 7.11 -14.62
C ILE A 285 13.31 7.15 -14.56
N GLY A 286 13.86 8.17 -13.93
CA GLY A 286 15.27 8.30 -13.62
C GLY A 286 15.66 7.34 -12.50
N LYS A 287 15.66 7.83 -11.27
CA LYS A 287 15.94 7.04 -10.06
C LYS A 287 14.68 6.70 -9.28
N LEU A 288 14.71 5.54 -8.64
CA LEU A 288 13.76 5.09 -7.64
C LEU A 288 14.44 5.24 -6.27
N ILE A 289 14.05 6.24 -5.51
CA ILE A 289 14.68 6.59 -4.24
C ILE A 289 13.89 5.94 -3.12
N CYS A 290 14.44 4.86 -2.56
CA CYS A 290 13.85 4.09 -1.47
C CYS A 290 14.18 4.77 -0.13
N ALA A 291 13.19 5.38 0.50
CA ALA A 291 13.34 6.03 1.78
C ALA A 291 12.89 5.13 2.93
N SER A 292 13.75 4.93 3.93
CA SER A 292 13.50 4.16 5.14
C SER A 292 13.43 5.08 6.37
N ASN A 293 12.70 4.68 7.40
CA ASN A 293 12.82 5.27 8.73
C ASN A 293 13.95 4.58 9.53
N SER A 294 13.94 4.69 10.86
CA SER A 294 14.95 4.05 11.72
C SER A 294 15.00 2.53 11.58
N ASN A 295 13.91 1.87 11.13
CA ASN A 295 13.90 0.46 10.72
C ASN A 295 14.47 0.32 9.29
N LYS A 296 15.74 0.59 9.13
CA LYS A 296 16.41 0.79 7.85
C LYS A 296 16.89 -0.50 7.16
N VAL A 297 16.16 -1.59 7.27
CA VAL A 297 16.52 -2.89 6.67
C VAL A 297 16.68 -2.78 5.14
N LEU A 298 15.84 -2.00 4.47
CA LEU A 298 15.92 -1.80 3.02
C LEU A 298 17.13 -0.93 2.64
N PHE A 299 17.39 0.14 3.40
CA PHE A 299 18.59 0.96 3.20
C PHE A 299 19.86 0.09 3.26
N ASP A 300 20.03 -0.69 4.33
CA ASP A 300 21.18 -1.57 4.50
C ASP A 300 21.27 -2.61 3.37
N PHE A 301 20.14 -3.17 2.92
CA PHE A 301 20.10 -4.09 1.79
C PHE A 301 20.60 -3.46 0.49
N PHE A 302 20.15 -2.28 0.13
CA PHE A 302 20.61 -1.60 -1.09
C PHE A 302 22.08 -1.21 -1.04
N GLU A 303 22.60 -0.85 0.15
CA GLU A 303 24.00 -0.47 0.34
C GLU A 303 24.94 -1.68 0.30
N THR A 304 24.53 -2.81 0.90
CA THR A 304 25.42 -3.96 1.12
C THR A 304 25.12 -5.17 0.23
N GLY A 305 23.91 -5.31 -0.25
CA GLY A 305 23.39 -6.53 -0.88
C GLY A 305 22.96 -7.60 0.12
N GLU A 306 23.13 -7.38 1.43
CA GLU A 306 22.67 -8.28 2.48
C GLU A 306 21.34 -7.79 3.06
N TYR A 307 20.34 -8.66 3.06
CA TYR A 307 19.07 -8.44 3.76
C TYR A 307 19.13 -9.16 5.11
N ASP A 308 19.08 -8.43 6.22
CA ASP A 308 19.17 -8.97 7.58
C ASP A 308 18.01 -8.44 8.45
N ARG A 309 17.10 -9.35 8.85
CA ARG A 309 16.00 -9.07 9.77
C ARG A 309 16.35 -9.24 11.26
N ASN A 310 17.54 -9.75 11.57
CA ASN A 310 17.99 -10.01 12.93
C ASN A 310 18.46 -8.72 13.62
N ARG A 311 17.51 -7.83 13.86
CA ARG A 311 17.75 -6.51 14.45
C ARG A 311 16.60 -6.12 15.37
N GLU A 312 16.82 -5.12 16.20
CA GLU A 312 15.79 -4.55 17.06
C GLU A 312 14.69 -3.89 16.20
N PHE A 313 13.45 -4.08 16.61
CA PHE A 313 12.29 -3.39 16.02
C PHE A 313 12.08 -2.07 16.75
N ILE A 314 12.04 -0.97 16.02
CA ILE A 314 11.91 0.38 16.54
C ILE A 314 10.52 0.92 16.21
N LEU A 315 9.77 1.35 17.23
CA LEU A 315 8.52 2.08 17.02
C LEU A 315 8.82 3.53 16.67
N THR A 316 8.26 4.01 15.56
CA THR A 316 8.51 5.36 15.06
C THR A 316 7.21 6.15 14.85
N SER A 317 7.33 7.43 14.52
CA SER A 317 6.21 8.28 14.12
C SER A 317 5.68 7.97 12.71
N SER A 318 6.37 7.12 11.93
CA SER A 318 5.97 6.64 10.60
C SER A 318 5.67 5.13 10.58
N PRO A 319 4.62 4.66 11.29
CA PRO A 319 4.42 3.24 11.61
C PRO A 319 4.19 2.33 10.41
N SER A 320 3.74 2.85 9.26
CA SER A 320 3.59 2.04 8.04
C SER A 320 4.93 1.58 7.45
N MET A 321 6.05 2.18 7.91
CA MET A 321 7.42 1.84 7.53
C MET A 321 8.13 1.01 8.61
N ASP A 322 7.50 0.76 9.76
CA ASP A 322 8.04 -0.06 10.85
C ASP A 322 7.95 -1.54 10.46
N ILE A 323 8.99 -2.03 9.79
CA ILE A 323 9.05 -3.40 9.30
C ILE A 323 10.47 -3.97 9.48
N LEU A 324 10.53 -5.29 9.71
CA LEU A 324 11.76 -6.08 9.61
C LEU A 324 11.76 -7.01 8.39
N ILE A 325 10.57 -7.33 7.85
CA ILE A 325 10.40 -8.12 6.64
C ILE A 325 9.59 -7.32 5.63
N SER A 326 10.23 -6.96 4.52
CA SER A 326 9.63 -6.23 3.41
C SER A 326 9.09 -7.22 2.37
N SER A 327 7.78 -7.51 2.46
CA SER A 327 7.16 -8.68 1.79
C SER A 327 7.31 -8.65 0.26
N ASN A 328 7.10 -7.49 -0.38
CA ASN A 328 7.12 -7.40 -1.85
C ASN A 328 8.54 -7.28 -2.43
N LEU A 329 9.55 -7.13 -1.59
CA LEU A 329 10.95 -7.18 -2.05
C LEU A 329 11.25 -8.52 -2.75
N GLU A 330 10.58 -9.59 -2.35
CA GLU A 330 10.68 -10.91 -3.00
C GLU A 330 10.43 -10.83 -4.51
N ARG A 331 9.50 -9.99 -4.97
CA ARG A 331 9.25 -9.79 -6.41
C ARG A 331 10.44 -9.14 -7.12
N LEU A 332 11.09 -8.17 -6.47
CA LEU A 332 12.33 -7.59 -7.00
C LEU A 332 13.45 -8.63 -7.04
N ILE A 333 13.64 -9.41 -5.95
CA ILE A 333 14.63 -10.50 -5.90
C ILE A 333 14.40 -11.50 -7.03
N TYR A 334 13.15 -11.89 -7.29
CA TYR A 334 12.81 -12.75 -8.41
C TYR A 334 13.28 -12.14 -9.75
N HIS A 335 12.96 -10.88 -10.02
CA HIS A 335 13.32 -10.23 -11.28
C HIS A 335 14.83 -10.08 -11.46
N ILE A 336 15.55 -9.59 -10.45
CA ILE A 336 17.00 -9.40 -10.53
C ILE A 336 17.79 -10.73 -10.50
N SER A 337 17.15 -11.84 -10.12
CA SER A 337 17.74 -13.18 -10.23
C SER A 337 17.61 -13.79 -11.64
N GLY A 338 17.12 -13.02 -12.62
CA GLY A 338 16.85 -13.48 -13.99
C GLY A 338 15.53 -14.22 -14.11
N ASP A 339 14.51 -13.79 -13.36
CA ASP A 339 13.17 -14.41 -13.26
C ASP A 339 13.24 -15.90 -12.85
N SER A 340 14.22 -16.25 -11.99
CA SER A 340 14.46 -17.62 -11.52
C SER A 340 13.72 -17.92 -10.23
N ALA A 341 12.72 -18.79 -10.30
CA ALA A 341 11.96 -19.24 -9.15
C ALA A 341 12.82 -19.99 -8.12
N ASP A 342 13.73 -20.85 -8.60
CA ASP A 342 14.63 -21.63 -7.73
C ASP A 342 15.58 -20.73 -6.93
N ARG A 343 16.18 -19.72 -7.58
CA ARG A 343 17.07 -18.76 -6.91
C ARG A 343 16.30 -17.94 -5.88
N CYS A 344 15.13 -17.44 -6.26
CA CYS A 344 14.26 -16.68 -5.34
C CYS A 344 13.84 -17.54 -4.13
N ALA A 345 13.40 -18.80 -4.37
CA ALA A 345 13.02 -19.73 -3.32
C ALA A 345 14.19 -20.00 -2.35
N ALA A 346 15.42 -20.13 -2.87
CA ALA A 346 16.61 -20.34 -2.05
C ALA A 346 16.85 -19.16 -1.08
N PHE A 347 16.79 -17.90 -1.58
CA PHE A 347 16.92 -16.70 -0.73
C PHE A 347 15.82 -16.61 0.33
N MET A 348 14.55 -16.90 -0.07
CA MET A 348 13.44 -16.86 0.88
C MET A 348 13.53 -17.98 1.95
N LYS A 349 14.06 -19.14 1.59
CA LYS A 349 14.36 -20.21 2.54
C LYS A 349 15.46 -19.79 3.52
N GLU A 350 16.54 -19.22 3.02
CA GLU A 350 17.66 -18.73 3.84
C GLU A 350 17.17 -17.65 4.82
N LEU A 351 16.36 -16.67 4.33
CA LEU A 351 15.73 -15.66 5.20
C LEU A 351 14.88 -16.28 6.32
N LYS A 352 14.14 -17.34 6.01
CA LYS A 352 13.30 -18.03 6.99
C LYS A 352 14.14 -18.75 8.05
N GLU A 353 15.21 -19.42 7.64
CA GLU A 353 16.03 -20.29 8.50
C GLU A 353 17.06 -19.50 9.32
N THR A 354 17.70 -18.50 8.71
CA THR A 354 18.81 -17.74 9.33
C THR A 354 18.46 -16.30 9.70
N GLY A 355 17.37 -15.77 9.14
CA GLY A 355 16.97 -14.38 9.27
C GLY A 355 17.65 -13.43 8.30
N LYS A 356 18.50 -13.92 7.38
CA LYS A 356 19.22 -13.10 6.42
C LYS A 356 19.54 -13.85 5.12
N TYR A 357 19.88 -13.10 4.07
CA TYR A 357 20.46 -13.59 2.81
C TYR A 357 21.31 -12.49 2.16
N THR A 358 22.22 -12.91 1.27
CA THR A 358 23.03 -11.96 0.48
C THR A 358 22.87 -12.25 -1.00
N ILE A 359 22.51 -11.21 -1.78
CA ILE A 359 22.40 -11.33 -3.24
C ILE A 359 23.77 -11.35 -3.91
N THR A 360 23.84 -11.91 -5.13
CA THR A 360 25.10 -11.95 -5.88
C THR A 360 25.47 -10.58 -6.45
N GLU A 361 26.74 -10.37 -6.79
CA GLU A 361 27.20 -9.14 -7.45
C GLU A 361 26.49 -8.89 -8.80
N GLU A 362 26.16 -9.94 -9.54
CA GLU A 362 25.37 -9.85 -10.77
C GLU A 362 23.97 -9.28 -10.50
N MET A 363 23.30 -9.74 -9.45
CA MET A 363 22.00 -9.21 -9.03
C MET A 363 22.12 -7.79 -8.53
N ARG A 364 23.18 -7.47 -7.78
CA ARG A 364 23.45 -6.13 -7.27
C ARG A 364 23.63 -5.12 -8.40
N ALA A 365 24.30 -5.49 -9.49
CA ALA A 365 24.46 -4.65 -10.67
C ALA A 365 23.12 -4.24 -11.32
N GLN A 366 22.05 -5.04 -11.16
CA GLN A 366 20.71 -4.74 -11.66
C GLN A 366 19.92 -3.75 -10.77
N LEU A 367 20.46 -3.37 -9.61
CA LEU A 367 19.85 -2.39 -8.70
C LEU A 367 20.27 -0.94 -8.99
N SER A 368 21.00 -0.68 -10.09
CA SER A 368 21.54 0.64 -10.42
C SER A 368 20.48 1.76 -10.56
N ASP A 369 19.22 1.40 -10.80
CA ASP A 369 18.09 2.34 -10.84
C ASP A 369 17.62 2.78 -9.46
N PHE A 370 17.96 2.01 -8.41
CA PHE A 370 17.58 2.30 -7.05
C PHE A 370 18.68 3.11 -6.35
N VAL A 371 18.22 4.06 -5.56
CA VAL A 371 19.02 4.79 -4.57
C VAL A 371 18.34 4.59 -3.22
N SER A 372 19.08 4.48 -2.14
CA SER A 372 18.50 4.34 -0.82
C SER A 372 18.94 5.42 0.15
N GLY A 373 18.10 5.70 1.13
CA GLY A 373 18.41 6.60 2.22
C GLY A 373 17.50 6.33 3.42
N TYR A 374 17.82 6.93 4.56
CA TYR A 374 16.96 6.83 5.74
C TYR A 374 16.95 8.15 6.51
N ALA A 375 15.88 8.35 7.29
CA ALA A 375 15.79 9.44 8.26
C ALA A 375 15.37 8.88 9.63
N ASP A 376 15.97 9.37 10.69
CA ASP A 376 15.55 9.10 12.05
C ASP A 376 14.43 10.04 12.51
N GLU A 377 13.97 9.90 13.75
CA GLU A 377 12.86 10.69 14.30
C GLU A 377 13.18 12.18 14.40
N GLU A 378 14.43 12.54 14.70
CA GLU A 378 14.85 13.94 14.78
C GLU A 378 14.86 14.58 13.39
N GLN A 379 15.42 13.88 12.39
CA GLN A 379 15.45 14.33 11.00
C GLN A 379 14.03 14.41 10.42
N THR A 380 13.17 13.46 10.75
CA THR A 380 11.75 13.45 10.33
C THR A 380 11.01 14.66 10.89
N ALA A 381 11.13 14.94 12.18
CA ALA A 381 10.49 16.09 12.80
C ALA A 381 11.06 17.43 12.28
N ALA A 382 12.37 17.50 12.05
CA ALA A 382 13.01 18.69 11.47
C ALA A 382 12.49 18.95 10.05
N GLU A 383 12.32 17.91 9.24
CA GLU A 383 11.82 18.02 7.86
C GLU A 383 10.36 18.51 7.81
N ILE A 384 9.47 18.01 8.68
CA ILE A 384 8.09 18.53 8.79
C ILE A 384 8.10 20.03 9.04
N ARG A 385 8.94 20.49 9.98
CA ARG A 385 9.06 21.90 10.33
C ARG A 385 9.63 22.71 9.17
N GLU A 386 10.70 22.24 8.54
CA GLU A 386 11.40 22.97 7.48
C GLU A 386 10.51 23.16 6.24
N VAL A 387 9.76 22.13 5.83
CA VAL A 387 8.81 22.23 4.69
C VAL A 387 7.70 23.22 5.03
N PHE A 388 7.19 23.19 6.26
CA PHE A 388 6.16 24.14 6.69
C PHE A 388 6.68 25.59 6.76
N GLU A 389 7.84 25.82 7.35
CA GLU A 389 8.40 27.17 7.51
C GLU A 389 8.78 27.81 6.16
N ASN A 390 9.27 27.00 5.21
CA ASN A 390 9.69 27.50 3.91
C ASN A 390 8.53 27.71 2.93
N ASP A 391 7.58 26.79 2.91
CA ASP A 391 6.56 26.72 1.85
C ASP A 391 5.12 26.79 2.37
N GLY A 392 4.90 26.77 3.69
CA GLY A 392 3.57 26.69 4.30
C GLY A 392 2.86 25.36 4.04
N TYR A 393 3.59 24.34 3.58
CA TYR A 393 3.04 23.03 3.26
C TYR A 393 3.29 22.05 4.42
N VAL A 394 2.22 21.43 4.91
CA VAL A 394 2.29 20.47 6.01
C VAL A 394 2.29 19.05 5.47
N ILE A 395 3.27 18.26 5.88
CA ILE A 395 3.44 16.86 5.47
C ILE A 395 3.37 15.93 6.69
N ASP A 396 2.98 14.67 6.44
CA ASP A 396 2.95 13.62 7.47
C ASP A 396 4.38 13.04 7.70
N PRO A 397 4.59 12.28 8.80
CA PRO A 397 5.91 11.73 9.11
C PRO A 397 6.48 10.80 8.02
N HIS A 398 5.65 10.02 7.31
CA HIS A 398 6.13 9.14 6.23
C HIS A 398 6.65 9.96 5.06
N THR A 399 5.90 10.97 4.64
CA THR A 399 6.29 11.92 3.60
C THR A 399 7.56 12.67 4.02
N ALA A 400 7.67 13.04 5.29
CA ALA A 400 8.86 13.74 5.82
C ALA A 400 10.12 12.87 5.76
N VAL A 401 10.03 11.56 6.02
CA VAL A 401 11.16 10.63 5.80
C VAL A 401 11.60 10.68 4.35
N ALA A 402 10.67 10.60 3.40
CA ALA A 402 10.99 10.62 1.96
C ALA A 402 11.58 11.98 1.53
N SER A 403 11.00 13.08 1.99
CA SER A 403 11.48 14.44 1.72
C SER A 403 12.89 14.68 2.25
N SER A 404 13.19 14.26 3.49
CA SER A 404 14.52 14.34 4.10
C SER A 404 15.57 13.55 3.30
N VAL A 405 15.22 12.32 2.87
CA VAL A 405 16.09 11.49 2.02
C VAL A 405 16.31 12.16 0.66
N TYR A 406 15.28 12.71 0.03
CA TYR A 406 15.39 13.44 -1.23
C TYR A 406 16.34 14.65 -1.13
N ARG A 407 16.19 15.50 -0.11
CA ARG A 407 17.06 16.68 0.08
C ARG A 407 18.51 16.28 0.29
N ARG A 408 18.76 15.19 1.03
CA ARG A 408 20.10 14.64 1.21
C ARG A 408 20.68 14.14 -0.12
N TYR A 409 19.92 13.31 -0.84
CA TYR A 409 20.31 12.80 -2.15
C TYR A 409 20.70 13.91 -3.11
N ARG A 410 19.83 14.92 -3.24
CA ARG A 410 20.07 16.07 -4.12
C ARG A 410 21.33 16.87 -3.74
N ARG A 411 21.54 17.10 -2.45
CA ARG A 411 22.73 17.80 -1.95
C ARG A 411 24.03 17.03 -2.21
N GLU A 412 24.00 15.71 -2.06
CA GLU A 412 25.18 14.85 -2.20
C GLU A 412 25.55 14.58 -3.65
N THR A 413 24.55 14.44 -4.53
CA THR A 413 24.77 14.08 -5.95
C THR A 413 24.76 15.27 -6.89
N GLY A 414 24.12 16.38 -6.53
CA GLY A 414 23.87 17.50 -7.43
C GLY A 414 22.82 17.19 -8.51
N ASP A 415 22.10 16.06 -8.42
CA ASP A 415 21.07 15.67 -9.39
C ASP A 415 19.92 16.68 -9.39
N SER A 416 19.66 17.29 -10.54
CA SER A 416 18.61 18.28 -10.76
C SER A 416 17.41 17.71 -11.52
N THR A 417 17.36 16.41 -11.73
CA THR A 417 16.23 15.71 -12.38
C THR A 417 14.93 16.02 -11.63
N PRO A 418 13.87 16.43 -12.32
CA PRO A 418 12.55 16.62 -11.71
C PRO A 418 12.18 15.42 -10.84
N SER A 419 11.73 15.68 -9.61
CA SER A 419 11.51 14.61 -8.64
C SER A 419 10.11 14.72 -8.04
N VAL A 420 9.45 13.57 -7.91
CA VAL A 420 8.15 13.40 -7.28
C VAL A 420 8.34 12.62 -5.98
N ILE A 421 7.84 13.17 -4.89
CA ILE A 421 7.82 12.53 -3.56
C ILE A 421 6.41 11.98 -3.32
N ASP A 422 6.30 10.70 -3.04
CA ASP A 422 5.02 10.11 -2.69
C ASP A 422 4.58 10.59 -1.30
N SER A 423 3.52 11.38 -1.26
CA SER A 423 2.86 11.81 -0.02
C SER A 423 1.80 10.78 0.36
N THR A 424 2.20 9.83 1.20
CA THR A 424 1.47 8.56 1.39
C THR A 424 0.38 8.60 2.44
N ALA A 425 0.34 9.65 3.28
CA ALA A 425 -0.73 9.85 4.25
C ALA A 425 -0.99 11.34 4.49
N SER A 426 -2.23 11.65 4.87
CA SER A 426 -2.59 12.99 5.30
C SER A 426 -1.94 13.32 6.66
N PRO A 427 -1.46 14.55 6.87
CA PRO A 427 -0.99 15.00 8.18
C PRO A 427 -2.04 14.89 9.28
N PHE A 428 -3.33 14.94 8.94
CA PHE A 428 -4.45 14.75 9.86
C PHE A 428 -4.64 13.31 10.36
N LYS A 429 -3.85 12.36 9.88
CA LYS A 429 -3.82 11.01 10.39
C LYS A 429 -2.79 10.81 11.51
N PHE A 430 -1.84 11.74 11.60
CA PHE A 430 -0.72 11.74 12.52
C PHE A 430 -0.56 13.12 13.20
N GLU A 431 -1.71 13.76 13.50
CA GLU A 431 -1.79 15.14 14.00
C GLU A 431 -0.92 15.38 15.23
N GLY A 432 -0.86 14.45 16.17
CA GLY A 432 -0.02 14.56 17.34
C GLY A 432 1.47 14.65 17.01
N SER A 433 1.96 13.80 16.09
CA SER A 433 3.36 13.84 15.65
C SER A 433 3.68 15.09 14.85
N VAL A 434 2.76 15.51 13.97
CA VAL A 434 2.91 16.71 13.15
C VAL A 434 2.92 17.97 14.02
N MET A 435 1.95 18.12 14.93
CA MET A 435 1.87 19.26 15.84
C MET A 435 3.10 19.36 16.74
N LYS A 436 3.56 18.21 17.26
CA LYS A 436 4.81 18.16 18.05
C LYS A 436 6.02 18.64 17.22
N ALA A 437 6.14 18.18 15.96
CA ALA A 437 7.22 18.62 15.07
C ALA A 437 7.18 20.13 14.80
N LEU A 438 5.98 20.71 14.69
CA LEU A 438 5.75 22.15 14.53
C LEU A 438 5.89 22.94 15.84
N GLY A 439 6.28 22.32 16.95
CA GLY A 439 6.47 22.97 18.24
C GLY A 439 5.16 23.42 18.91
N GLN A 440 4.03 22.81 18.55
CA GLN A 440 2.72 23.11 19.10
C GLN A 440 2.40 22.22 20.31
N ASP A 441 1.44 22.68 21.15
CA ASP A 441 0.94 21.88 22.25
C ASP A 441 0.15 20.66 21.76
N THR A 442 0.49 19.48 22.28
CA THR A 442 -0.12 18.19 21.94
C THR A 442 -0.92 17.58 23.10
N SER A 443 -1.25 18.36 24.12
CA SER A 443 -1.99 17.88 25.31
C SER A 443 -3.49 17.69 25.06
N LEU A 444 -4.00 18.17 23.92
CA LEU A 444 -5.41 18.06 23.54
C LEU A 444 -5.76 16.65 23.03
N PRO A 445 -7.02 16.23 23.13
CA PRO A 445 -7.50 15.01 22.45
C PRO A 445 -7.30 15.08 20.93
N ASP A 446 -7.10 13.93 20.29
CA ASP A 446 -6.74 13.82 18.86
C ASP A 446 -7.64 14.62 17.92
N LEU A 447 -8.98 14.59 18.11
CA LEU A 447 -9.91 15.35 17.27
C LEU A 447 -9.82 16.87 17.46
N GLU A 448 -9.43 17.34 18.64
CA GLU A 448 -9.17 18.76 18.92
C GLU A 448 -7.80 19.16 18.35
N LEU A 449 -6.81 18.26 18.39
CA LEU A 449 -5.54 18.46 17.70
C LEU A 449 -5.71 18.58 16.18
N ALA A 450 -6.64 17.83 15.58
CA ALA A 450 -6.96 17.97 14.16
C ALA A 450 -7.53 19.37 13.85
N ASP A 451 -8.36 19.96 14.71
CA ASP A 451 -8.83 21.34 14.54
C ASP A 451 -7.68 22.34 14.62
N LYS A 452 -6.80 22.17 15.61
CA LYS A 452 -5.61 23.02 15.74
C LYS A 452 -4.65 22.88 14.56
N LEU A 453 -4.46 21.67 14.05
CA LEU A 453 -3.67 21.44 12.84
C LEU A 453 -4.29 22.15 11.63
N SER A 454 -5.63 22.13 11.51
CA SER A 454 -6.34 22.85 10.46
C SER A 454 -6.11 24.36 10.52
N GLU A 455 -6.11 24.94 11.72
CA GLU A 455 -5.80 26.36 11.92
C GLU A 455 -4.36 26.70 11.50
N VAL A 456 -3.39 25.84 11.86
CA VAL A 456 -1.96 26.01 11.54
C VAL A 456 -1.71 25.80 10.05
N ALA A 457 -2.18 24.68 9.48
CA ALA A 457 -1.98 24.30 8.09
C ALA A 457 -2.81 25.12 7.11
N LYS A 458 -3.86 25.84 7.58
CA LYS A 458 -4.83 26.58 6.75
C LYS A 458 -5.54 25.72 5.72
N VAL A 459 -5.76 24.45 6.06
CA VAL A 459 -6.53 23.50 5.25
C VAL A 459 -7.65 22.91 6.11
N PRO A 460 -8.83 22.59 5.54
CA PRO A 460 -9.93 22.03 6.31
C PRO A 460 -9.59 20.65 6.86
N VAL A 461 -10.18 20.30 8.01
CA VAL A 461 -10.12 18.93 8.54
C VAL A 461 -10.77 18.01 7.51
N PRO A 462 -10.09 16.95 7.04
CA PRO A 462 -10.68 16.01 6.09
C PRO A 462 -11.97 15.39 6.61
N LYS A 463 -12.94 15.15 5.72
CA LYS A 463 -14.22 14.53 6.08
C LYS A 463 -14.05 13.20 6.80
N ALA A 464 -13.06 12.40 6.41
CA ALA A 464 -12.70 11.13 7.04
C ALA A 464 -12.30 11.24 8.53
N VAL A 465 -11.98 12.44 9.01
CA VAL A 465 -11.69 12.74 10.43
C VAL A 465 -12.85 13.46 11.08
N SER A 466 -13.42 14.49 10.43
CA SER A 466 -14.53 15.28 11.00
C SER A 466 -15.77 14.41 11.27
N ASP A 467 -16.10 13.48 10.39
CA ASP A 467 -17.26 12.59 10.53
C ASP A 467 -17.14 11.64 11.74
N LEU A 468 -15.94 11.43 12.27
CA LEU A 468 -15.74 10.57 13.44
C LEU A 468 -16.31 11.15 14.74
N ARG A 469 -16.54 12.46 14.81
CA ARG A 469 -17.02 13.13 16.02
C ARG A 469 -18.34 12.56 16.50
N ASP A 470 -19.28 12.44 15.58
CA ASP A 470 -20.65 12.03 15.86
C ASP A 470 -20.97 10.60 15.40
N ALA A 471 -19.98 9.89 14.82
CA ALA A 471 -20.18 8.54 14.31
C ALA A 471 -20.47 7.55 15.46
N PRO A 472 -21.55 6.77 15.38
CA PRO A 472 -21.87 5.77 16.40
C PRO A 472 -20.86 4.62 16.37
N VAL A 473 -20.52 4.08 17.55
CA VAL A 473 -19.76 2.83 17.64
C VAL A 473 -20.68 1.67 17.25
N LEU A 474 -20.33 0.99 16.17
CA LEU A 474 -21.09 -0.12 15.60
C LEU A 474 -20.44 -1.48 15.88
N HIS A 475 -19.16 -1.49 16.27
CA HIS A 475 -18.38 -2.69 16.54
C HIS A 475 -17.69 -2.54 17.90
N ASP A 476 -18.23 -3.18 18.93
CA ASP A 476 -17.77 -3.08 20.33
C ASP A 476 -17.29 -4.42 20.91
N ILE A 477 -17.21 -5.47 20.06
CA ILE A 477 -16.81 -6.80 20.48
C ILE A 477 -15.30 -6.84 20.74
N VAL A 478 -14.93 -7.37 21.90
CA VAL A 478 -13.55 -7.71 22.26
C VAL A 478 -13.51 -9.19 22.65
N CYS A 479 -12.53 -9.93 22.17
CA CYS A 479 -12.37 -11.34 22.49
C CYS A 479 -10.92 -11.69 22.82
N ASP A 480 -10.72 -12.86 23.42
CA ASP A 480 -9.39 -13.46 23.57
C ASP A 480 -8.96 -14.14 22.27
N ARG A 481 -7.65 -14.36 22.12
CA ARG A 481 -7.06 -15.01 20.94
C ARG A 481 -7.72 -16.34 20.60
N ASP A 482 -8.02 -17.15 21.59
CA ASP A 482 -8.59 -18.48 21.41
C ASP A 482 -10.06 -18.46 20.98
N ASP A 483 -10.75 -17.35 21.17
CA ASP A 483 -12.15 -17.13 20.78
C ASP A 483 -12.32 -16.59 19.35
N MET A 484 -11.24 -16.18 18.70
CA MET A 484 -11.31 -15.57 17.35
C MET A 484 -12.01 -16.48 16.34
N LYS A 485 -11.77 -17.80 16.36
CA LYS A 485 -12.44 -18.75 15.46
C LYS A 485 -13.95 -18.77 15.69
N ARG A 486 -14.40 -18.71 16.94
CA ARG A 486 -15.83 -18.65 17.27
C ARG A 486 -16.49 -17.39 16.71
N GLU A 487 -15.83 -16.25 16.84
CA GLU A 487 -16.34 -14.97 16.33
C GLU A 487 -16.38 -14.95 14.79
N VAL A 488 -15.40 -15.56 14.11
CA VAL A 488 -15.42 -15.75 12.65
C VAL A 488 -16.65 -16.59 12.26
N LYS A 489 -16.85 -17.75 12.87
CA LYS A 489 -18.00 -18.61 12.59
C LYS A 489 -19.32 -17.87 12.83
N ARG A 490 -19.44 -17.17 13.94
CA ARG A 490 -20.64 -16.38 14.27
C ARG A 490 -20.95 -15.33 13.21
N PHE A 491 -19.94 -14.59 12.73
CA PHE A 491 -20.12 -13.59 11.69
C PHE A 491 -20.49 -14.20 10.34
N LEU A 492 -19.96 -15.37 10.02
CA LEU A 492 -20.24 -16.09 8.78
C LEU A 492 -21.57 -16.85 8.81
N GLY A 493 -22.17 -17.08 9.98
CA GLY A 493 -23.39 -17.86 10.14
C GLY A 493 -23.14 -19.38 10.10
N LEU A 494 -21.97 -19.81 10.57
CA LEU A 494 -21.51 -21.20 10.63
C LEU A 494 -21.71 -21.82 12.00
#